data_1eb6aece2cb3077595db3155ebcb5c39
#
_entry.id   1eb6aece2cb3077595db3155ebcb5c39
#
_cell.length_a   1.000
_cell.length_b   1.000
_cell.length_c   1.000
_cell.angle_alpha   90.00
_cell.angle_beta   90.00
_cell.angle_gamma   90.00
#
_symmetry.space_group_name_H-M   'P 1'
#
loop_
_entity.id
_entity.type
_entity.pdbx_description
1 polymer ?
#
loop_
_entity_poly.entity_id
_entity_poly.type
_entity_poly.pdbx_seq_one_letter_code
_entity_poly.pdbx_strand_id
1 'polypeptide(L)'
;MELNRAKAIADEIMELLDGSCSRKKIAVSIRRRKPDVGDIEILCIPRFEGGADSLDRRVQGLMFRGVLALRLNKLGRKVYGPKNKLLLHVPSGIGVDIFSTAEECWPVSLVVRTGGKDTNMRIATAAIKKGWRLRASRSSSGMATSFRFCAFGILPSAQLPQQTKLR
;
A
#
# COMPACT_ATOMS: atom_id res chain seq x y z
N MET A 1 11.57 -3.57 16.14
CA MET A 1 12.98 -3.46 15.62
C MET A 1 13.43 -2.01 15.72
N GLU A 2 14.67 -1.77 16.14
CA GLU A 2 15.24 -0.42 16.21
C GLU A 2 15.26 0.28 14.85
N LEU A 3 15.04 1.60 14.83
CA LEU A 3 14.83 2.41 13.62
C LEU A 3 15.99 2.32 12.61
N ASN A 4 17.24 2.44 13.07
CA ASN A 4 18.39 2.44 12.16
C ASN A 4 18.54 1.10 11.44
N ARG A 5 18.33 0.00 12.17
CA ARG A 5 18.34 -1.35 11.59
C ARG A 5 17.19 -1.56 10.62
N ALA A 6 15.98 -1.12 10.97
CA ALA A 6 14.82 -1.21 10.08
C ALA A 6 15.02 -0.37 8.81
N LYS A 7 15.66 0.81 8.95
CA LYS A 7 15.97 1.67 7.82
C LYS A 7 16.97 1.02 6.87
N ALA A 8 18.05 0.42 7.37
CA ALA A 8 19.05 -0.26 6.54
C ALA A 8 18.41 -1.40 5.72
N ILE A 9 17.54 -2.20 6.34
CA ILE A 9 16.80 -3.28 5.64
C ILE A 9 15.81 -2.68 4.62
N ALA A 10 15.15 -1.58 4.95
CA ALA A 10 14.25 -0.93 4.02
C ALA A 10 14.98 -0.37 2.80
N ASP A 11 16.16 0.22 2.98
CA ASP A 11 17.01 0.72 1.91
C ASP A 11 17.49 -0.45 1.02
N GLU A 12 17.93 -1.57 1.60
CA GLU A 12 18.27 -2.81 0.87
C GLU A 12 17.08 -3.28 0.00
N ILE A 13 15.89 -3.38 0.58
CA ILE A 13 14.70 -3.80 -0.17
C ILE A 13 14.36 -2.79 -1.28
N MET A 14 14.52 -1.50 -1.02
CA MET A 14 14.33 -0.46 -2.03
C MET A 14 15.28 -0.65 -3.22
N GLU A 15 16.55 -0.99 -3.00
CA GLU A 15 17.51 -1.31 -4.05
C GLU A 15 17.12 -2.59 -4.81
N LEU A 16 16.73 -3.64 -4.09
CA LEU A 16 16.26 -4.88 -4.71
C LEU A 16 15.03 -4.70 -5.61
N LEU A 17 14.22 -3.66 -5.37
CA LEU A 17 13.06 -3.30 -6.19
C LEU A 17 13.40 -2.30 -7.31
N ASP A 18 14.66 -1.94 -7.52
CA ASP A 18 15.04 -1.01 -8.60
C ASP A 18 14.68 -1.57 -9.98
N GLY A 19 14.28 -0.66 -10.86
CA GLY A 19 13.80 -0.98 -12.20
C GLY A 19 12.35 -1.48 -12.27
N SER A 20 11.80 -2.07 -11.19
CA SER A 20 10.44 -2.64 -11.18
C SER A 20 9.32 -1.64 -10.91
N CYS A 21 9.67 -0.43 -10.45
CA CYS A 21 8.72 0.63 -10.13
C CYS A 21 9.12 1.92 -10.85
N SER A 22 8.14 2.71 -11.33
CA SER A 22 8.37 4.08 -11.80
C SER A 22 8.59 5.04 -10.62
N ARG A 23 7.99 4.73 -9.47
CA ARG A 23 8.10 5.51 -8.25
C ARG A 23 7.98 4.61 -7.03
N LYS A 24 8.78 4.83 -6.00
CA LYS A 24 8.70 4.10 -4.74
C LYS A 24 9.15 4.96 -3.56
N LYS A 25 8.59 4.72 -2.38
CA LYS A 25 8.89 5.47 -1.15
C LYS A 25 8.66 4.61 0.08
N ILE A 26 9.58 4.67 1.03
CA ILE A 26 9.38 4.12 2.38
C ILE A 26 8.32 4.98 3.09
N ALA A 27 7.39 4.34 3.76
CA ALA A 27 6.25 4.99 4.41
C ALA A 27 6.23 4.75 5.94
N VAL A 28 5.13 5.15 6.58
CA VAL A 28 4.73 4.87 7.97
C VAL A 28 5.82 5.10 9.03
N SER A 29 6.23 4.06 9.77
CA SER A 29 7.03 4.18 10.99
C SER A 29 8.42 4.74 10.74
N ILE A 30 9.09 4.26 9.71
CA ILE A 30 10.44 4.72 9.33
C ILE A 30 10.39 6.19 8.88
N ARG A 31 9.42 6.55 8.02
CA ARG A 31 9.26 7.93 7.57
C ARG A 31 8.93 8.90 8.72
N ARG A 32 8.22 8.45 9.74
CA ARG A 32 7.92 9.24 10.95
C ARG A 32 9.01 9.17 12.02
N ARG A 33 10.12 8.49 11.75
CA ARG A 33 11.25 8.33 12.68
C ARG A 33 10.82 7.76 14.05
N LYS A 34 9.92 6.76 14.04
CA LYS A 34 9.57 6.07 15.28
C LYS A 34 10.75 5.25 15.78
N PRO A 35 11.06 5.26 17.08
CA PRO A 35 12.20 4.51 17.63
C PRO A 35 12.04 3.01 17.39
N ASP A 36 10.81 2.50 17.50
CA ASP A 36 10.47 1.10 17.23
C ASP A 36 9.63 0.96 15.97
N VAL A 37 10.11 0.10 15.07
CA VAL A 37 9.48 -0.25 13.78
C VAL A 37 8.97 -1.68 13.85
N GLY A 38 7.66 -1.86 13.68
CA GLY A 38 7.02 -3.19 13.66
C GLY A 38 7.14 -3.88 12.32
N ASP A 39 6.96 -3.11 11.25
CA ASP A 39 7.03 -3.55 9.85
C ASP A 39 7.56 -2.44 8.95
N ILE A 40 8.12 -2.83 7.81
CA ILE A 40 8.56 -1.93 6.76
C ILE A 40 7.42 -1.80 5.76
N GLU A 41 6.95 -0.58 5.53
CA GLU A 41 5.93 -0.32 4.50
C GLU A 41 6.53 0.46 3.34
N ILE A 42 6.33 -0.03 2.12
CA ILE A 42 6.77 0.59 0.87
C ILE A 42 5.55 0.89 0.02
N LEU A 43 5.39 2.16 -0.36
CA LEU A 43 4.44 2.58 -1.38
C LEU A 43 5.15 2.68 -2.71
N CYS A 44 4.57 2.14 -3.78
CA CYS A 44 5.15 2.15 -5.11
C CYS A 44 4.11 2.27 -6.23
N ILE A 45 4.60 2.68 -7.39
CA ILE A 45 3.88 2.61 -8.66
C ILE A 45 4.59 1.56 -9.51
N PRO A 46 3.97 0.39 -9.75
CA PRO A 46 4.59 -0.67 -10.55
C PRO A 46 4.85 -0.21 -11.99
N ARG A 47 5.91 -0.71 -12.60
CA ARG A 47 6.09 -0.65 -14.04
C ARG A 47 5.43 -1.85 -14.69
N PHE A 48 4.92 -1.65 -15.89
CA PHE A 48 4.35 -2.69 -16.73
C PHE A 48 5.18 -2.81 -18.01
N GLU A 49 5.64 -4.01 -18.32
CA GLU A 49 6.41 -4.32 -19.52
C GLU A 49 5.71 -5.44 -20.27
N GLY A 50 5.28 -5.16 -21.51
CA GLY A 50 4.48 -6.11 -22.28
C GLY A 50 3.17 -6.53 -21.62
N GLY A 51 2.57 -5.64 -20.80
CA GLY A 51 1.36 -5.92 -20.02
C GLY A 51 1.58 -6.68 -18.71
N ALA A 52 2.82 -7.10 -18.41
CA ALA A 52 3.15 -7.81 -17.18
C ALA A 52 3.62 -6.83 -16.09
N ASP A 53 3.20 -7.07 -14.85
CA ASP A 53 3.63 -6.31 -13.67
C ASP A 53 5.08 -6.65 -13.31
N SER A 54 6.01 -5.71 -13.58
CA SER A 54 7.45 -5.88 -13.31
C SER A 54 7.74 -5.98 -11.81
N LEU A 55 6.95 -5.31 -10.97
CA LEU A 55 7.06 -5.42 -9.50
C LEU A 55 6.70 -6.83 -9.04
N ASP A 56 5.61 -7.38 -9.56
CA ASP A 56 5.17 -8.73 -9.19
C ASP A 56 6.22 -9.77 -9.56
N ARG A 57 6.74 -9.69 -10.77
CA ARG A 57 7.84 -10.55 -11.25
C ARG A 57 9.09 -10.43 -10.37
N ARG A 58 9.46 -9.20 -10.00
CA ARG A 58 10.61 -8.94 -9.11
C ARG A 58 10.41 -9.56 -7.73
N VAL A 59 9.24 -9.37 -7.12
CA VAL A 59 8.92 -9.92 -5.80
C VAL A 59 8.90 -11.45 -5.83
N GLN A 60 8.35 -12.07 -6.87
CA GLN A 60 8.38 -13.54 -7.04
C GLN A 60 9.83 -14.05 -7.13
N GLY A 61 10.70 -13.36 -7.87
CA GLY A 61 12.12 -13.69 -7.94
C GLY A 61 12.83 -13.57 -6.59
N LEU A 62 12.48 -12.57 -5.77
CA LEU A 62 13.01 -12.44 -4.40
C LEU A 62 12.51 -13.55 -3.47
N MET A 63 11.26 -13.97 -3.64
CA MET A 63 10.72 -15.12 -2.89
C MET A 63 11.40 -16.43 -3.30
N PHE A 64 11.62 -16.65 -4.59
CA PHE A 64 12.33 -17.83 -5.08
C PHE A 64 13.77 -17.92 -4.52
N ARG A 65 14.44 -16.79 -4.38
CA ARG A 65 15.79 -16.70 -3.79
C ARG A 65 15.81 -16.78 -2.25
N GLY A 66 14.67 -16.89 -1.59
CA GLY A 66 14.57 -16.94 -0.14
C GLY A 66 14.84 -15.61 0.58
N VAL A 67 14.88 -14.49 -0.14
CA VAL A 67 15.04 -13.15 0.46
C VAL A 67 13.73 -12.67 1.09
N LEU A 68 12.63 -12.91 0.40
CA LEU A 68 11.28 -12.62 0.88
C LEU A 68 10.46 -13.90 1.02
N ALA A 69 9.50 -13.90 1.93
CA ALA A 69 8.51 -14.96 2.06
C ALA A 69 7.12 -14.36 2.27
N LEU A 70 6.07 -15.13 1.98
CA LEU A 70 4.71 -14.71 2.32
C LEU A 70 4.52 -14.75 3.83
N ARG A 71 3.95 -13.67 4.41
CA ARG A 71 3.52 -13.69 5.80
C ARG A 71 1.99 -13.69 5.92
N LEU A 72 1.51 -14.22 7.03
CA LEU A 72 0.10 -14.15 7.38
C LEU A 72 -0.23 -12.78 7.97
N ASN A 73 -1.43 -12.28 7.68
CA ASN A 73 -1.98 -11.12 8.38
C ASN A 73 -2.49 -11.53 9.79
N LYS A 74 -2.98 -10.56 10.56
CA LYS A 74 -3.53 -10.80 11.91
C LYS A 74 -4.71 -11.78 11.95
N LEU A 75 -5.32 -12.09 10.82
CA LEU A 75 -6.43 -13.05 10.66
C LEU A 75 -5.96 -14.41 10.12
N GLY A 76 -4.65 -14.67 10.11
CA GLY A 76 -4.09 -15.94 9.61
C GLY A 76 -4.19 -16.11 8.08
N ARG A 77 -4.40 -15.04 7.31
CA ARG A 77 -4.58 -15.13 5.85
C ARG A 77 -3.37 -14.58 5.12
N LYS A 78 -2.99 -15.24 4.03
CA LYS A 78 -2.00 -14.71 3.06
C LYS A 78 -2.64 -13.56 2.28
N VAL A 79 -1.93 -12.45 2.12
CA VAL A 79 -2.35 -11.30 1.30
C VAL A 79 -1.28 -11.06 0.26
N TYR A 80 -1.56 -11.46 -0.96
CA TYR A 80 -0.70 -11.28 -2.11
C TYR A 80 -1.55 -10.99 -3.34
N GLY A 81 -1.34 -9.83 -3.94
CA GLY A 81 -2.11 -9.38 -5.10
C GLY A 81 -1.57 -8.06 -5.66
N PRO A 82 -2.17 -7.57 -6.76
CA PRO A 82 -1.64 -6.41 -7.48
C PRO A 82 -1.58 -5.12 -6.65
N LYS A 83 -2.44 -4.98 -5.65
CA LYS A 83 -2.48 -3.77 -4.80
C LYS A 83 -1.70 -3.88 -3.51
N ASN A 84 -1.61 -5.08 -2.94
CA ASN A 84 -0.97 -5.29 -1.64
C ASN A 84 -0.24 -6.63 -1.64
N LYS A 85 0.98 -6.62 -1.14
CA LYS A 85 1.79 -7.81 -0.91
C LYS A 85 2.30 -7.75 0.53
N LEU A 86 1.87 -8.71 1.37
CA LEU A 86 2.33 -8.84 2.77
C LEU A 86 3.40 -9.92 2.82
N LEU A 87 4.62 -9.49 3.09
CA LEU A 87 5.81 -10.30 2.99
C LEU A 87 6.59 -10.28 4.33
N LEU A 88 7.54 -11.17 4.44
CA LEU A 88 8.53 -11.25 5.49
C LEU A 88 9.91 -11.14 4.85
N HIS A 89 10.78 -10.29 5.36
CA HIS A 89 12.19 -10.31 5.01
C HIS A 89 12.85 -11.46 5.81
N VAL A 90 13.18 -12.54 5.13
CA VAL A 90 13.60 -13.79 5.75
C VAL A 90 14.85 -13.63 6.63
N PRO A 91 15.93 -12.93 6.20
CA PRO A 91 17.14 -12.81 7.01
C PRO A 91 16.93 -12.06 8.33
N SER A 92 16.02 -11.11 8.39
CA SER A 92 15.81 -10.28 9.59
C SER A 92 14.56 -10.62 10.38
N GLY A 93 13.63 -11.38 9.78
CA GLY A 93 12.33 -11.68 10.38
C GLY A 93 11.35 -10.51 10.47
N ILE A 94 11.66 -9.33 9.86
CA ILE A 94 10.74 -8.17 9.87
C ILE A 94 9.70 -8.30 8.77
N GLY A 95 8.47 -7.88 9.07
CA GLY A 95 7.40 -7.78 8.06
C GLY A 95 7.71 -6.70 7.02
N VAL A 96 7.41 -6.98 5.75
CA VAL A 96 7.55 -6.05 4.62
C VAL A 96 6.24 -6.00 3.87
N ASP A 97 5.60 -4.84 3.88
CA ASP A 97 4.34 -4.61 3.20
C ASP A 97 4.55 -3.70 2.00
N ILE A 98 4.26 -4.21 0.81
CA ILE A 98 4.35 -3.44 -0.43
C ILE A 98 2.93 -3.06 -0.86
N PHE A 99 2.70 -1.76 -1.03
CA PHE A 99 1.44 -1.19 -1.48
C PHE A 99 1.62 -0.54 -2.85
N SER A 100 0.84 -1.00 -3.81
CA SER A 100 0.85 -0.44 -5.16
C SER A 100 -0.26 0.59 -5.34
N THR A 101 0.06 1.68 -6.05
CA THR A 101 -0.87 2.75 -6.41
C THR A 101 -0.63 3.19 -7.85
N ALA A 102 -1.51 4.04 -8.38
CA ALA A 102 -1.36 4.69 -9.66
C ALA A 102 -0.80 6.12 -9.49
N GLU A 103 -0.30 6.72 -10.57
CA GLU A 103 0.35 8.05 -10.53
C GLU A 103 -0.63 9.12 -10.02
N GLU A 104 -1.86 9.13 -10.51
CA GLU A 104 -2.91 10.07 -10.09
C GLU A 104 -3.31 9.92 -8.62
N CYS A 105 -3.12 8.74 -8.04
CA CYS A 105 -3.44 8.45 -6.64
C CYS A 105 -2.25 8.64 -5.70
N TRP A 106 -1.05 8.84 -6.24
CA TRP A 106 0.20 8.89 -5.47
C TRP A 106 0.17 9.86 -4.29
N PRO A 107 -0.21 11.16 -4.46
CA PRO A 107 -0.16 12.13 -3.37
C PRO A 107 -1.04 11.70 -2.18
N VAL A 108 -2.26 11.25 -2.47
CA VAL A 108 -3.21 10.83 -1.43
C VAL A 108 -2.75 9.52 -0.78
N SER A 109 -2.29 8.56 -1.57
CA SER A 109 -1.75 7.29 -1.06
C SER A 109 -0.55 7.52 -0.13
N LEU A 110 0.34 8.44 -0.48
CA LEU A 110 1.50 8.77 0.34
C LEU A 110 1.10 9.43 1.67
N VAL A 111 0.11 10.34 1.65
CA VAL A 111 -0.41 10.97 2.87
C VAL A 111 -1.04 9.91 3.79
N VAL A 112 -1.93 9.09 3.25
CA VAL A 112 -2.62 8.04 4.00
C VAL A 112 -1.64 7.01 4.58
N ARG A 113 -0.65 6.60 3.77
CA ARG A 113 0.37 5.64 4.20
C ARG A 113 1.42 6.22 5.14
N THR A 114 1.55 7.55 5.23
CA THR A 114 2.45 8.20 6.18
C THR A 114 1.72 8.63 7.45
N GLY A 115 0.47 9.02 7.33
CA GLY A 115 -0.37 9.52 8.42
C GLY A 115 -0.62 8.47 9.50
N GLY A 116 -0.70 8.91 10.76
CA GLY A 116 -1.22 8.10 11.86
C GLY A 116 -2.74 7.95 11.74
N LYS A 117 -3.31 7.06 12.57
CA LYS A 117 -4.75 6.79 12.62
C LYS A 117 -5.57 8.07 12.73
N ASP A 118 -5.20 8.97 13.65
CA ASP A 118 -5.95 10.20 13.91
C ASP A 118 -5.88 11.18 12.73
N THR A 119 -4.71 11.31 12.10
CA THR A 119 -4.53 12.11 10.88
C THR A 119 -5.42 11.60 9.77
N ASN A 120 -5.43 10.30 9.53
CA ASN A 120 -6.25 9.68 8.50
C ASN A 120 -7.76 9.82 8.80
N MET A 121 -8.17 9.72 10.06
CA MET A 121 -9.56 9.98 10.48
C MET A 121 -9.96 11.43 10.23
N ARG A 122 -9.09 12.41 10.58
CA ARG A 122 -9.34 13.84 10.33
C ARG A 122 -9.49 14.14 8.84
N ILE A 123 -8.61 13.58 8.00
CA ILE A 123 -8.69 13.72 6.53
C ILE A 123 -10.01 13.14 6.00
N ALA A 124 -10.36 11.93 6.45
CA ALA A 124 -11.61 11.28 6.04
C ALA A 124 -12.84 12.11 6.42
N THR A 125 -12.88 12.60 7.66
CA THR A 125 -13.99 13.44 8.16
C THR A 125 -14.08 14.75 7.37
N ALA A 126 -12.96 15.41 7.10
CA ALA A 126 -12.93 16.64 6.32
C ALA A 126 -13.41 16.43 4.87
N ALA A 127 -13.02 15.31 4.26
CA ALA A 127 -13.48 14.94 2.93
C ALA A 127 -15.00 14.73 2.88
N ILE A 128 -15.55 13.99 3.86
CA ILE A 128 -17.00 13.76 3.96
C ILE A 128 -17.76 15.07 4.15
N LYS A 129 -17.28 15.98 5.02
CA LYS A 129 -17.89 17.30 5.23
C LYS A 129 -17.91 18.16 3.96
N LYS A 130 -16.97 17.96 3.02
CA LYS A 130 -16.95 18.62 1.71
C LYS A 130 -17.76 17.89 0.64
N GLY A 131 -18.55 16.88 0.99
CA GLY A 131 -19.33 16.08 0.05
C GLY A 131 -18.47 15.14 -0.80
N TRP A 132 -17.21 14.92 -0.45
CA TRP A 132 -16.32 14.01 -1.17
C TRP A 132 -16.55 12.57 -0.72
N ARG A 133 -16.66 11.66 -1.68
CA ARG A 133 -16.78 10.22 -1.38
C ARG A 133 -15.42 9.58 -1.36
N LEU A 134 -15.04 9.02 -0.22
CA LEU A 134 -13.89 8.12 -0.10
C LEU A 134 -14.37 6.71 -0.50
N ARG A 135 -14.00 6.24 -1.67
CA ARG A 135 -14.24 4.83 -2.04
C ARG A 135 -13.14 3.96 -1.44
N ALA A 136 -13.50 3.18 -0.43
CA ALA A 136 -12.75 1.99 -0.09
C ALA A 136 -12.91 1.00 -1.25
N SER A 137 -11.82 0.54 -1.86
CA SER A 137 -11.92 -0.56 -2.81
C SER A 137 -12.41 -1.79 -2.06
N ARG A 138 -13.63 -2.25 -2.33
CA ARG A 138 -14.11 -3.54 -1.85
C ARG A 138 -13.21 -4.63 -2.45
N SER A 139 -12.49 -5.33 -1.59
CA SER A 139 -12.03 -6.68 -1.91
C SER A 139 -13.27 -7.56 -1.99
N SER A 140 -13.42 -8.35 -3.02
CA SER A 140 -14.51 -9.30 -3.25
C SER A 140 -14.53 -10.50 -2.30
N SER A 141 -13.89 -10.42 -1.14
CA SER A 141 -13.97 -11.39 -0.06
C SER A 141 -14.33 -10.68 1.23
N GLY A 142 -15.49 -11.02 1.75
CA GLY A 142 -16.12 -10.38 2.90
C GLY A 142 -15.27 -10.28 4.15
N MET A 143 -15.67 -9.30 4.96
CA MET A 143 -15.31 -9.05 6.36
C MET A 143 -13.84 -8.74 6.63
N ALA A 144 -13.56 -7.48 6.72
CA ALA A 144 -12.87 -6.78 7.81
C ALA A 144 -12.74 -5.31 7.42
N THR A 145 -13.18 -4.43 8.29
CA THR A 145 -13.07 -2.97 8.19
C THR A 145 -11.59 -2.53 8.35
N SER A 146 -10.76 -2.86 7.40
CA SER A 146 -9.52 -2.15 7.21
C SER A 146 -9.83 -1.03 6.22
N PHE A 147 -9.80 0.21 6.68
CA PHE A 147 -9.92 1.39 5.84
C PHE A 147 -8.79 1.37 4.80
N ARG A 148 -9.07 0.77 3.66
CA ARG A 148 -8.18 0.78 2.50
C ARG A 148 -8.55 2.00 1.68
N PHE A 149 -7.82 3.07 1.89
CA PHE A 149 -7.90 4.24 1.03
C PHE A 149 -7.30 3.89 -0.34
N CYS A 150 -8.13 3.47 -1.28
CA CYS A 150 -7.87 3.78 -2.68
C CYS A 150 -8.59 5.09 -2.96
N ALA A 151 -7.89 6.18 -2.99
CA ALA A 151 -8.39 7.41 -3.56
C ALA A 151 -8.51 7.21 -5.07
N PHE A 152 -9.60 6.61 -5.52
CA PHE A 152 -10.08 6.90 -6.85
C PHE A 152 -10.65 8.32 -6.78
N GLY A 153 -10.15 9.18 -7.65
CA GLY A 153 -10.49 10.57 -7.87
C GLY A 153 -11.53 11.17 -6.94
N ILE A 154 -11.16 12.23 -6.26
CA ILE A 154 -12.09 13.12 -5.57
C ILE A 154 -12.98 13.75 -6.64
N LEU A 155 -14.10 13.09 -6.98
CA LEU A 155 -15.12 13.71 -7.83
C LEU A 155 -16.15 14.39 -6.93
N PRO A 156 -16.48 15.66 -7.16
CA PRO A 156 -17.61 16.29 -6.53
C PRO A 156 -18.89 15.51 -6.85
N SER A 157 -19.78 15.40 -5.88
CA SER A 157 -21.01 14.58 -5.96
C SER A 157 -21.99 14.95 -7.09
N ALA A 158 -21.75 16.02 -7.84
CA ALA A 158 -22.57 16.52 -8.92
C ALA A 158 -22.38 15.83 -10.28
N GLN A 159 -21.45 14.90 -10.44
CA GLN A 159 -21.13 14.26 -11.74
C GLN A 159 -21.46 12.76 -11.79
N LEU A 160 -22.49 12.30 -11.09
CA LEU A 160 -23.00 10.94 -11.29
C LEU A 160 -24.10 10.96 -12.35
N PRO A 161 -24.01 10.16 -13.44
CA PRO A 161 -25.14 9.93 -14.33
C PRO A 161 -26.28 9.31 -13.50
N GLN A 162 -27.46 9.89 -13.60
CA GLN A 162 -28.67 9.34 -13.00
C GLN A 162 -28.92 7.97 -13.65
N GLN A 163 -28.99 6.92 -12.84
CA GLN A 163 -29.46 5.62 -13.29
C GLN A 163 -30.94 5.78 -13.72
N THR A 164 -31.17 5.74 -15.01
CA THR A 164 -32.51 5.63 -15.58
C THR A 164 -33.12 4.33 -15.06
N LYS A 165 -34.14 4.43 -14.22
CA LYS A 165 -35.01 3.31 -13.88
C LYS A 165 -35.73 2.89 -15.16
N LEU A 166 -35.33 1.76 -15.74
CA LEU A 166 -36.16 1.05 -16.68
C LEU A 166 -37.35 0.43 -15.91
N ARG A 167 -38.53 0.80 -16.32
CA ARG A 167 -39.80 0.18 -15.92
C ARG A 167 -39.92 -1.21 -16.52
#